data_aea459b578180ffdc2bc852eb9229de0
#
_entry.id   aea459b578180ffdc2bc852eb9229de0
#
_cell.length_a   1.000
_cell.length_b   1.000
_cell.length_c   1.000
_cell.angle_alpha   90.00
_cell.angle_beta   90.00
_cell.angle_gamma   90.00
#
_symmetry.space_group_name_H-M   'P 1'
#
loop_
_entity.id
_entity.type
_entity.pdbx_description
1 polymer ?
#
loop_
_entity_poly.entity_id
_entity_poly.type
_entity_poly.pdbx_seq_one_letter_code
_entity_poly.pdbx_strand_id
1 'polypeptide(L)'
;MAASLVLAACGTAATPTASATATPVPPSPTPVPPTATAVPTAEPTPEPAGPPDLTGETITIYHFGDLSGPLAAITAPLIHGAEDAVKAVNEAGGIYGAQLEVKFADTGGKVEEAVAAYDRFTSEDDNVLVLITYGSGDAEALAQRVTEDKVPNLAAGLSAKAFYGEGSGYTFGIGPIYPDQFGYTMKFLSENWATYKPKDAGDEMKLAYLSWPTAFGQGALTDESRAYLTELGIELVLEEKYDPAPTADTTTAILNAQAAGANVIWTNTLAFGPAVILNDLNSLGLRDQFVVAADNWAMDLSLYAFLADPAYGVGLITPFPYLWWTDTDNPGIQYAQTVFDANQRTAAEHNVGYLLLLGGVDLAVDAITLAIDTVGYENLTGEAVHDALIALGDHEVLDGVYRVDYSNDNRAPRQAQLRMIQGGPDKFVVLQDWTEMPDLRPGK
;
A
#
# COMPACT_ATOMS: atom_id res chain seq x y z
N MET A 1 54.50 22.12 -22.62
CA MET A 1 55.00 21.80 -23.99
C MET A 1 53.80 21.47 -24.81
N ALA A 2 53.61 22.23 -25.86
CA ALA A 2 52.46 22.19 -26.79
C ALA A 2 52.59 21.05 -27.80
N ALA A 3 51.46 20.62 -28.35
CA ALA A 3 51.35 20.33 -29.79
C ALA A 3 49.88 20.18 -30.18
N SER A 4 49.41 21.24 -30.79
CA SER A 4 48.18 21.22 -31.62
C SER A 4 48.48 20.61 -32.96
N LEU A 5 47.54 19.82 -33.52
CA LEU A 5 47.55 19.48 -34.93
C LEU A 5 46.20 19.85 -35.57
N VAL A 6 46.28 20.83 -36.50
CA VAL A 6 45.24 21.24 -37.44
C VAL A 6 45.44 20.42 -38.71
N LEU A 7 44.39 19.88 -39.31
CA LEU A 7 44.40 19.37 -40.69
C LEU A 7 43.29 20.03 -41.51
N ALA A 8 43.71 20.58 -42.61
CA ALA A 8 42.95 21.37 -43.56
C ALA A 8 42.20 20.48 -44.56
N ALA A 9 41.06 20.99 -45.04
CA ALA A 9 40.26 20.45 -46.12
C ALA A 9 40.81 20.92 -47.48
N CYS A 10 40.90 20.02 -48.45
CA CYS A 10 41.07 20.35 -49.87
C CYS A 10 39.80 20.00 -50.65
N GLY A 11 39.23 21.02 -51.26
CA GLY A 11 38.15 20.85 -52.23
C GLY A 11 38.68 20.60 -53.64
N THR A 12 37.97 19.78 -54.40
CA THR A 12 38.21 19.58 -55.83
C THR A 12 36.99 20.03 -56.62
N ALA A 13 37.26 20.85 -57.62
CA ALA A 13 36.31 21.46 -58.57
C ALA A 13 35.80 20.43 -59.61
N ALA A 14 34.53 20.48 -59.96
CA ALA A 14 33.90 19.65 -60.96
C ALA A 14 33.88 20.41 -62.28
N THR A 15 34.26 19.70 -63.34
CA THR A 15 34.27 20.16 -64.77
C THR A 15 32.88 19.93 -65.39
N PRO A 16 32.39 20.85 -66.32
CA PRO A 16 31.06 20.66 -66.89
C PRO A 16 31.12 19.70 -68.09
N THR A 17 30.19 18.77 -68.17
CA THR A 17 30.00 17.82 -69.26
C THR A 17 28.87 18.32 -70.19
N ALA A 18 29.11 18.11 -71.48
CA ALA A 18 28.33 18.60 -72.58
C ALA A 18 26.89 18.11 -72.70
N SER A 19 26.04 19.00 -73.25
CA SER A 19 24.64 18.82 -73.61
C SER A 19 24.46 17.70 -74.65
N ALA A 20 23.56 16.73 -74.38
CA ALA A 20 23.15 15.75 -75.38
C ALA A 20 21.80 16.17 -76.02
N THR A 21 21.76 16.04 -77.31
CA THR A 21 20.66 16.35 -78.21
C THR A 21 19.44 15.48 -78.00
N ALA A 22 18.23 16.09 -77.90
CA ALA A 22 16.97 15.39 -77.67
C ALA A 22 16.49 14.59 -78.87
N THR A 23 16.18 13.31 -78.68
CA THR A 23 15.48 12.45 -79.65
C THR A 23 13.97 12.62 -79.44
N PRO A 24 13.14 12.64 -80.54
CA PRO A 24 11.69 12.86 -80.44
C PRO A 24 11.01 11.65 -79.82
N VAL A 25 10.17 11.93 -78.82
CA VAL A 25 9.35 10.94 -78.10
C VAL A 25 8.09 10.63 -78.90
N PRO A 26 7.69 9.36 -79.09
CA PRO A 26 6.41 8.99 -79.71
C PRO A 26 5.22 9.39 -78.84
N PRO A 27 4.01 9.62 -79.43
CA PRO A 27 2.86 10.09 -78.65
C PRO A 27 2.40 9.09 -77.66
N SER A 28 2.11 9.61 -76.48
CA SER A 28 1.59 8.87 -75.32
C SER A 28 0.18 8.32 -75.61
N PRO A 29 -0.13 7.10 -75.25
CA PRO A 29 -1.47 6.55 -75.39
C PRO A 29 -2.46 7.26 -74.43
N THR A 30 -3.67 7.49 -74.95
CA THR A 30 -4.81 8.10 -74.24
C THR A 30 -5.13 7.31 -72.96
N PRO A 31 -5.31 7.98 -71.81
CA PRO A 31 -5.63 7.28 -70.56
C PRO A 31 -7.04 6.67 -70.68
N VAL A 32 -7.08 5.37 -70.38
CA VAL A 32 -8.34 4.63 -70.15
C VAL A 32 -8.86 5.05 -68.77
N PRO A 33 -10.17 5.39 -68.63
CA PRO A 33 -10.75 5.70 -67.33
C PRO A 33 -10.54 4.54 -66.33
N PRO A 34 -10.17 4.79 -65.08
CA PRO A 34 -10.03 3.72 -64.13
C PRO A 34 -11.37 3.06 -63.89
N THR A 35 -11.43 1.75 -64.06
CA THR A 35 -12.55 0.90 -63.60
C THR A 35 -12.69 1.11 -62.10
N ALA A 36 -13.87 1.53 -61.64
CA ALA A 36 -14.14 1.70 -60.22
C ALA A 36 -13.94 0.35 -59.51
N THR A 37 -12.85 0.24 -58.76
CA THR A 37 -12.64 -0.88 -57.81
C THR A 37 -13.74 -0.76 -56.73
N ALA A 38 -14.56 -1.78 -56.55
CA ALA A 38 -15.55 -1.83 -55.49
C ALA A 38 -14.78 -1.67 -54.16
N VAL A 39 -15.15 -0.63 -53.42
CA VAL A 39 -14.68 -0.46 -52.03
C VAL A 39 -15.20 -1.68 -51.25
N PRO A 40 -14.33 -2.44 -50.57
CA PRO A 40 -14.80 -3.49 -49.67
C PRO A 40 -15.79 -2.86 -48.70
N THR A 41 -17.01 -3.36 -48.63
CA THR A 41 -17.95 -3.02 -47.57
C THR A 41 -17.26 -3.47 -46.28
N ALA A 42 -16.94 -2.53 -45.39
CA ALA A 42 -16.43 -2.85 -44.08
C ALA A 42 -17.42 -3.83 -43.42
N GLU A 43 -16.94 -4.99 -42.99
CA GLU A 43 -17.75 -5.86 -42.13
C GLU A 43 -18.21 -5.01 -40.94
N PRO A 44 -19.48 -5.11 -40.54
CA PRO A 44 -19.95 -4.40 -39.37
C PRO A 44 -19.03 -4.79 -38.19
N THR A 45 -18.42 -3.83 -37.56
CA THR A 45 -17.74 -4.02 -36.28
C THR A 45 -18.77 -4.69 -35.36
N PRO A 46 -18.46 -5.86 -34.76
CA PRO A 46 -19.39 -6.48 -33.83
C PRO A 46 -19.77 -5.47 -32.76
N GLU A 47 -21.07 -5.31 -32.52
CA GLU A 47 -21.58 -4.51 -31.41
C GLU A 47 -20.90 -5.03 -30.12
N PRO A 48 -20.41 -4.20 -29.21
CA PRO A 48 -19.80 -4.68 -27.99
C PRO A 48 -20.77 -5.65 -27.33
N ALA A 49 -20.36 -6.88 -27.10
CA ALA A 49 -21.12 -7.82 -26.31
C ALA A 49 -21.44 -7.16 -24.97
N GLY A 50 -22.70 -7.18 -24.54
CA GLY A 50 -23.07 -6.71 -23.20
C GLY A 50 -22.25 -7.45 -22.11
N PRO A 51 -22.31 -6.99 -20.86
CA PRO A 51 -21.62 -7.67 -19.77
C PRO A 51 -21.99 -9.17 -19.75
N PRO A 52 -21.04 -10.07 -19.43
CA PRO A 52 -21.32 -11.51 -19.40
C PRO A 52 -22.38 -11.85 -18.34
N ASP A 53 -23.12 -12.93 -18.52
CA ASP A 53 -23.95 -13.51 -17.48
C ASP A 53 -23.17 -14.67 -16.82
N LEU A 54 -22.69 -14.43 -15.59
CA LEU A 54 -21.92 -15.40 -14.81
C LEU A 54 -22.76 -16.04 -13.69
N THR A 55 -24.08 -16.04 -13.84
CA THR A 55 -24.98 -16.64 -12.85
C THR A 55 -24.67 -18.13 -12.66
N GLY A 56 -24.32 -18.49 -11.43
CA GLY A 56 -23.97 -19.87 -11.06
C GLY A 56 -22.44 -20.11 -10.95
N GLU A 57 -21.63 -19.16 -11.38
CA GLU A 57 -20.19 -19.19 -11.17
C GLU A 57 -19.82 -18.70 -9.76
N THR A 58 -18.62 -19.10 -9.31
CA THR A 58 -18.02 -18.64 -8.04
C THR A 58 -16.61 -18.11 -8.28
N ILE A 59 -16.31 -16.95 -7.72
CA ILE A 59 -15.00 -16.33 -7.75
C ILE A 59 -14.44 -16.36 -6.34
N THR A 60 -13.24 -16.95 -6.18
CA THR A 60 -12.61 -17.13 -4.87
C THR A 60 -11.53 -16.08 -4.62
N ILE A 61 -11.60 -15.42 -3.46
CA ILE A 61 -10.56 -14.58 -2.87
C ILE A 61 -9.87 -15.39 -1.77
N TYR A 62 -8.57 -15.52 -1.84
CA TYR A 62 -7.79 -16.23 -0.82
C TYR A 62 -7.24 -15.26 0.20
N HIS A 63 -7.39 -15.58 1.48
CA HIS A 63 -6.91 -14.75 2.58
C HIS A 63 -6.32 -15.60 3.69
N PHE A 64 -5.26 -15.13 4.30
CA PHE A 64 -4.77 -15.71 5.55
C PHE A 64 -4.27 -14.64 6.52
N GLY A 65 -4.35 -14.97 7.81
CA GLY A 65 -3.99 -14.08 8.91
C GLY A 65 -3.96 -14.84 10.23
N ASP A 66 -3.91 -14.11 11.31
CA ASP A 66 -3.82 -14.66 12.67
C ASP A 66 -5.17 -14.60 13.38
N LEU A 67 -5.78 -15.77 13.65
CA LEU A 67 -6.98 -15.91 14.50
C LEU A 67 -6.70 -16.64 15.83
N SER A 68 -5.68 -17.49 15.86
CA SER A 68 -5.38 -18.31 17.03
C SER A 68 -4.08 -17.93 17.75
N GLY A 69 -3.30 -17.03 17.18
CA GLY A 69 -2.03 -16.58 17.72
C GLY A 69 -2.14 -15.32 18.59
N PRO A 70 -1.00 -14.73 18.94
CA PRO A 70 -0.94 -13.63 19.92
C PRO A 70 -1.57 -12.32 19.41
N LEU A 71 -1.75 -12.15 18.09
CA LEU A 71 -2.28 -10.94 17.47
C LEU A 71 -3.77 -11.05 17.14
N ALA A 72 -4.42 -12.20 17.42
CA ALA A 72 -5.79 -12.51 17.02
C ALA A 72 -6.81 -11.42 17.37
N ALA A 73 -6.69 -10.79 18.52
CA ALA A 73 -7.61 -9.71 18.94
C ALA A 73 -7.55 -8.46 18.02
N ILE A 74 -6.41 -8.24 17.36
CA ILE A 74 -6.21 -7.11 16.42
C ILE A 74 -6.53 -7.53 14.98
N THR A 75 -6.33 -8.81 14.65
CA THR A 75 -6.39 -9.31 13.28
C THR A 75 -7.73 -9.93 12.90
N ALA A 76 -8.51 -10.43 13.86
CA ALA A 76 -9.86 -10.93 13.58
C ALA A 76 -10.75 -9.90 12.84
N PRO A 77 -10.74 -8.60 13.18
CA PRO A 77 -11.49 -7.60 12.44
C PRO A 77 -11.13 -7.49 10.94
N LEU A 78 -9.89 -7.81 10.54
CA LEU A 78 -9.54 -7.86 9.11
C LEU A 78 -10.35 -8.94 8.41
N ILE A 79 -10.37 -10.16 8.96
CA ILE A 79 -11.09 -11.29 8.36
C ILE A 79 -12.58 -10.99 8.29
N HIS A 80 -13.14 -10.46 9.37
CA HIS A 80 -14.54 -10.07 9.41
C HIS A 80 -14.88 -8.97 8.39
N GLY A 81 -13.98 -8.00 8.16
CA GLY A 81 -14.14 -6.99 7.11
C GLY A 81 -14.19 -7.62 5.71
N ALA A 82 -13.33 -8.61 5.45
CA ALA A 82 -13.34 -9.33 4.17
C ALA A 82 -14.61 -10.20 3.98
N GLU A 83 -15.04 -10.92 5.02
CA GLU A 83 -16.27 -11.73 4.98
C GLU A 83 -17.51 -10.87 4.75
N ASP A 84 -17.60 -9.74 5.46
CA ASP A 84 -18.74 -8.83 5.37
C ASP A 84 -18.78 -8.11 4.01
N ALA A 85 -17.61 -7.77 3.45
CA ALA A 85 -17.51 -7.22 2.11
C ALA A 85 -18.00 -8.22 1.06
N VAL A 86 -17.53 -9.47 1.09
CA VAL A 86 -17.96 -10.54 0.19
C VAL A 86 -19.47 -10.76 0.29
N LYS A 87 -20.01 -10.77 1.50
CA LYS A 87 -21.44 -10.89 1.70
C LYS A 87 -22.21 -9.72 1.09
N ALA A 88 -21.75 -8.47 1.30
CA ALA A 88 -22.39 -7.28 0.75
C ALA A 88 -22.38 -7.27 -0.79
N VAL A 89 -21.24 -7.65 -1.41
CA VAL A 89 -21.14 -7.80 -2.87
C VAL A 89 -22.09 -8.86 -3.39
N ASN A 90 -22.21 -10.00 -2.74
CA ASN A 90 -23.14 -11.08 -3.13
C ASN A 90 -24.61 -10.65 -3.00
N GLU A 91 -24.96 -9.92 -1.95
CA GLU A 91 -26.30 -9.34 -1.77
C GLU A 91 -26.65 -8.30 -2.84
N ALA A 92 -25.63 -7.59 -3.36
CA ALA A 92 -25.78 -6.66 -4.49
C ALA A 92 -25.84 -7.36 -5.86
N GLY A 93 -25.66 -8.68 -5.94
CA GLY A 93 -25.75 -9.47 -7.17
C GLY A 93 -24.43 -10.06 -7.66
N GLY A 94 -23.35 -9.91 -6.92
CA GLY A 94 -22.03 -10.44 -7.27
C GLY A 94 -21.36 -9.71 -8.44
N ILE A 95 -20.33 -10.32 -9.03
CA ILE A 95 -19.69 -9.82 -10.25
C ILE A 95 -20.39 -10.45 -11.46
N TYR A 96 -21.19 -9.67 -12.18
CA TYR A 96 -21.98 -10.16 -13.33
C TYR A 96 -22.83 -11.42 -13.03
N GLY A 97 -23.30 -11.56 -11.79
CA GLY A 97 -24.06 -12.72 -11.33
C GLY A 97 -23.23 -13.81 -10.66
N ALA A 98 -21.92 -13.84 -10.84
CA ALA A 98 -21.04 -14.75 -10.09
C ALA A 98 -21.01 -14.38 -8.59
N GLN A 99 -21.09 -15.40 -7.74
CA GLN A 99 -20.94 -15.20 -6.30
C GLN A 99 -19.46 -15.19 -5.91
N LEU A 100 -19.11 -14.35 -4.94
CA LEU A 100 -17.77 -14.34 -4.34
C LEU A 100 -17.75 -15.28 -3.14
N GLU A 101 -16.59 -15.91 -2.90
CA GLU A 101 -16.27 -16.51 -1.61
C GLU A 101 -14.89 -16.06 -1.14
N VAL A 102 -14.70 -15.98 0.17
CA VAL A 102 -13.37 -15.84 0.78
C VAL A 102 -12.96 -17.15 1.40
N LYS A 103 -11.83 -17.72 0.93
CA LYS A 103 -11.18 -18.88 1.59
C LYS A 103 -10.10 -18.39 2.52
N PHE A 104 -10.33 -18.60 3.81
CA PHE A 104 -9.45 -18.16 4.87
C PHE A 104 -8.58 -19.31 5.42
N ALA A 105 -7.31 -19.01 5.75
CA ALA A 105 -6.44 -19.88 6.50
C ALA A 105 -5.89 -19.14 7.75
N ASP A 106 -6.09 -19.73 8.92
CA ASP A 106 -5.46 -19.28 10.17
C ASP A 106 -4.00 -19.72 10.21
N THR A 107 -3.08 -18.77 10.24
CA THR A 107 -1.63 -18.99 10.30
C THR A 107 -1.07 -18.91 11.72
N GLY A 108 -1.89 -18.49 12.68
CA GLY A 108 -1.44 -18.23 14.05
C GLY A 108 -0.30 -17.21 14.14
N GLY A 109 -0.19 -16.30 13.14
CA GLY A 109 0.86 -15.28 13.04
C GLY A 109 2.25 -15.83 12.67
N LYS A 110 2.33 -17.04 12.08
CA LYS A 110 3.59 -17.71 11.74
C LYS A 110 3.81 -17.71 10.24
N VAL A 111 4.98 -17.24 9.81
CA VAL A 111 5.35 -17.15 8.39
C VAL A 111 5.39 -18.55 7.72
N GLU A 112 5.87 -19.58 8.40
CA GLU A 112 5.89 -20.95 7.89
C GLU A 112 4.48 -21.51 7.62
N GLU A 113 3.49 -21.13 8.44
CA GLU A 113 2.10 -21.53 8.24
C GLU A 113 1.45 -20.73 7.08
N ALA A 114 1.85 -19.47 6.88
CA ALA A 114 1.42 -18.67 5.72
C ALA A 114 1.94 -19.29 4.42
N VAL A 115 3.22 -19.70 4.36
CA VAL A 115 3.79 -20.41 3.21
C VAL A 115 3.05 -21.74 2.97
N ALA A 116 2.78 -22.52 4.02
CA ALA A 116 2.05 -23.78 3.90
C ALA A 116 0.59 -23.58 3.45
N ALA A 117 -0.05 -22.47 3.88
CA ALA A 117 -1.39 -22.10 3.42
C ALA A 117 -1.40 -21.73 1.94
N TYR A 118 -0.40 -20.98 1.47
CA TYR A 118 -0.22 -20.67 0.06
C TYR A 118 -0.03 -21.93 -0.79
N ASP A 119 0.85 -22.87 -0.36
CA ASP A 119 1.04 -24.14 -1.01
C ASP A 119 -0.26 -24.95 -1.16
N ARG A 120 -1.09 -24.92 -0.10
CA ARG A 120 -2.38 -25.60 -0.14
C ARG A 120 -3.32 -24.94 -1.13
N PHE A 121 -3.46 -23.61 -1.10
CA PHE A 121 -4.34 -22.87 -1.99
C PHE A 121 -3.99 -23.11 -3.46
N THR A 122 -2.72 -22.99 -3.83
CA THR A 122 -2.26 -23.22 -5.21
C THR A 122 -2.28 -24.68 -5.63
N SER A 123 -2.33 -25.63 -4.69
CA SER A 123 -2.53 -27.06 -5.00
C SER A 123 -4.01 -27.45 -5.18
N GLU A 124 -4.92 -26.69 -4.57
CA GLU A 124 -6.36 -26.92 -4.66
C GLU A 124 -7.00 -26.13 -5.81
N ASP A 125 -6.39 -25.05 -6.24
CA ASP A 125 -6.86 -24.16 -7.31
C ASP A 125 -5.68 -23.77 -8.22
N ASP A 126 -5.76 -24.26 -9.47
CA ASP A 126 -4.74 -23.97 -10.50
C ASP A 126 -4.82 -22.51 -11.04
N ASN A 127 -5.85 -21.74 -10.63
CA ASN A 127 -6.09 -20.37 -11.09
C ASN A 127 -6.44 -19.43 -9.93
N VAL A 128 -5.54 -19.29 -8.98
CA VAL A 128 -5.68 -18.31 -7.89
C VAL A 128 -5.67 -16.90 -8.46
N LEU A 129 -6.81 -16.21 -8.39
CA LEU A 129 -7.00 -14.88 -8.98
C LEU A 129 -6.39 -13.77 -8.13
N VAL A 130 -6.55 -13.86 -6.81
CA VAL A 130 -6.04 -12.87 -5.86
C VAL A 130 -5.80 -13.49 -4.49
N LEU A 131 -4.72 -13.09 -3.87
CA LEU A 131 -4.38 -13.39 -2.48
C LEU A 131 -4.40 -12.10 -1.66
N ILE A 132 -4.86 -12.15 -0.42
CA ILE A 132 -4.72 -11.08 0.55
C ILE A 132 -3.86 -11.59 1.71
N THR A 133 -2.69 -10.98 1.93
CA THR A 133 -1.79 -11.33 3.04
C THR A 133 -1.89 -10.30 4.16
N TYR A 134 -1.70 -10.78 5.41
CA TYR A 134 -1.73 -9.92 6.59
C TYR A 134 -0.34 -9.46 7.02
N GLY A 135 0.58 -10.39 7.31
CA GLY A 135 1.87 -10.10 7.92
C GLY A 135 2.92 -9.59 6.95
N SER A 136 3.76 -8.63 7.38
CA SER A 136 4.90 -8.19 6.56
C SER A 136 5.88 -9.34 6.28
N GLY A 137 6.10 -10.24 7.26
CA GLY A 137 6.91 -11.44 7.08
C GLY A 137 6.32 -12.40 6.05
N ASP A 138 5.00 -12.56 6.03
CA ASP A 138 4.27 -13.39 5.08
C ASP A 138 4.43 -12.84 3.66
N ALA A 139 4.21 -11.52 3.50
CA ALA A 139 4.36 -10.83 2.23
C ALA A 139 5.80 -10.92 1.69
N GLU A 140 6.83 -10.77 2.57
CA GLU A 140 8.24 -10.93 2.19
C GLU A 140 8.58 -12.37 1.77
N ALA A 141 8.10 -13.37 2.51
CA ALA A 141 8.39 -14.77 2.23
C ALA A 141 7.74 -15.24 0.92
N LEU A 142 6.62 -14.66 0.53
CA LEU A 142 5.87 -15.05 -0.66
C LEU A 142 6.13 -14.15 -1.89
N ALA A 143 6.80 -13.00 -1.74
CA ALA A 143 6.94 -11.99 -2.80
C ALA A 143 7.46 -12.53 -4.14
N GLN A 144 8.53 -13.33 -4.11
CA GLN A 144 9.08 -13.97 -5.30
C GLN A 144 8.11 -15.02 -5.86
N ARG A 145 7.54 -15.82 -4.98
CA ARG A 145 6.71 -16.95 -5.37
C ARG A 145 5.38 -16.51 -6.02
N VAL A 146 4.68 -15.54 -5.43
CA VAL A 146 3.46 -14.99 -6.05
C VAL A 146 3.75 -14.35 -7.41
N THR A 147 4.98 -13.83 -7.60
CA THR A 147 5.43 -13.30 -8.89
C THR A 147 5.67 -14.42 -9.91
N GLU A 148 6.33 -15.50 -9.52
CA GLU A 148 6.58 -16.67 -10.38
C GLU A 148 5.27 -17.38 -10.76
N ASP A 149 4.33 -17.49 -9.81
CA ASP A 149 3.02 -18.12 -10.00
C ASP A 149 1.99 -17.18 -10.64
N LYS A 150 2.33 -15.87 -10.81
CA LYS A 150 1.46 -14.83 -11.36
C LYS A 150 0.17 -14.63 -10.55
N VAL A 151 0.27 -14.69 -9.24
CA VAL A 151 -0.83 -14.47 -8.29
C VAL A 151 -0.69 -13.08 -7.68
N PRO A 152 -1.57 -12.10 -8.00
CA PRO A 152 -1.52 -10.81 -7.35
C PRO A 152 -1.86 -10.94 -5.86
N ASN A 153 -1.01 -10.31 -5.04
CA ASN A 153 -1.14 -10.29 -3.59
C ASN A 153 -1.41 -8.87 -3.10
N LEU A 154 -2.59 -8.64 -2.55
CA LEU A 154 -2.94 -7.40 -1.84
C LEU A 154 -2.47 -7.53 -0.40
N ALA A 155 -1.40 -6.82 -0.04
CA ALA A 155 -0.75 -6.99 1.26
C ALA A 155 -1.16 -5.90 2.24
N ALA A 156 -1.64 -6.31 3.42
CA ALA A 156 -1.82 -5.43 4.57
C ALA A 156 -0.48 -5.21 5.33
N GLY A 157 0.47 -6.10 5.18
CA GLY A 157 1.85 -5.94 5.66
C GLY A 157 2.68 -5.12 4.69
N LEU A 158 2.93 -3.85 5.00
CA LEU A 158 3.40 -2.81 4.08
C LEU A 158 4.93 -2.75 3.95
N SER A 159 5.56 -3.91 3.76
CA SER A 159 7.01 -4.03 3.63
C SER A 159 7.52 -3.57 2.26
N ALA A 160 8.42 -2.59 2.25
CA ALA A 160 9.12 -2.16 1.03
C ALA A 160 9.86 -3.31 0.35
N LYS A 161 10.40 -4.26 1.13
CA LYS A 161 11.09 -5.43 0.61
C LYS A 161 10.14 -6.40 -0.11
N ALA A 162 8.91 -6.58 0.39
CA ALA A 162 7.90 -7.40 -0.27
C ALA A 162 7.47 -6.80 -1.61
N PHE A 163 7.43 -5.47 -1.72
CA PHE A 163 6.90 -4.77 -2.89
C PHE A 163 7.97 -4.50 -3.95
N TYR A 164 9.19 -4.16 -3.52
CA TYR A 164 10.26 -3.66 -4.40
C TYR A 164 11.56 -4.47 -4.29
N GLY A 165 11.58 -5.55 -3.52
CA GLY A 165 12.74 -6.45 -3.40
C GLY A 165 12.99 -7.25 -4.69
N GLU A 166 14.13 -7.93 -4.75
CA GLU A 166 14.50 -8.79 -5.88
C GLU A 166 13.45 -9.89 -6.07
N GLY A 167 12.99 -10.07 -7.31
CA GLY A 167 11.98 -11.07 -7.67
C GLY A 167 10.55 -10.70 -7.31
N SER A 168 10.30 -9.52 -6.70
CA SER A 168 8.94 -9.02 -6.45
C SER A 168 8.34 -8.37 -7.71
N GLY A 169 7.00 -8.46 -7.85
CA GLY A 169 6.30 -7.85 -8.99
C GLY A 169 4.79 -7.92 -8.85
N TYR A 170 4.30 -8.89 -8.11
CA TYR A 170 2.87 -9.18 -7.95
C TYR A 170 2.33 -8.87 -6.54
N THR A 171 3.12 -8.20 -5.69
CA THR A 171 2.65 -7.76 -4.37
C THR A 171 2.36 -6.27 -4.37
N PHE A 172 1.14 -5.90 -4.00
CA PHE A 172 0.61 -4.54 -3.92
C PHE A 172 0.19 -4.22 -2.50
N GLY A 173 0.50 -3.02 -2.01
CA GLY A 173 0.12 -2.60 -0.67
C GLY A 173 -1.26 -1.96 -0.65
N ILE A 174 -2.15 -2.41 0.23
CA ILE A 174 -3.41 -1.69 0.51
C ILE A 174 -3.19 -0.42 1.35
N GLY A 175 -1.94 -0.06 1.59
CA GLY A 175 -1.46 1.15 2.25
C GLY A 175 -0.03 1.45 1.86
N PRO A 176 0.51 2.62 2.26
CA PRO A 176 1.86 3.06 1.94
C PRO A 176 2.92 2.21 2.65
N ILE A 177 4.08 2.06 2.02
CA ILE A 177 5.21 1.37 2.67
C ILE A 177 5.65 2.08 3.95
N TYR A 178 6.14 1.31 4.92
CA TYR A 178 6.55 1.87 6.22
C TYR A 178 7.65 2.93 6.15
N PRO A 179 8.66 2.85 5.25
CA PRO A 179 9.64 3.92 5.11
C PRO A 179 9.02 5.26 4.71
N ASP A 180 8.04 5.27 3.78
CA ASP A 180 7.35 6.48 3.35
C ASP A 180 6.54 7.10 4.50
N GLN A 181 5.82 6.27 5.27
CA GLN A 181 5.09 6.70 6.47
C GLN A 181 6.00 7.32 7.52
N PHE A 182 7.13 6.67 7.79
CA PHE A 182 8.14 7.14 8.72
C PHE A 182 8.74 8.48 8.27
N GLY A 183 9.21 8.53 7.02
CA GLY A 183 9.78 9.74 6.44
C GLY A 183 8.79 10.91 6.42
N TYR A 184 7.51 10.65 6.11
CA TYR A 184 6.45 11.66 6.14
C TYR A 184 6.26 12.26 7.53
N THR A 185 6.18 11.42 8.55
CA THR A 185 6.01 11.86 9.93
C THR A 185 7.26 12.63 10.42
N MET A 186 8.45 12.14 10.12
CA MET A 186 9.70 12.82 10.50
C MET A 186 9.84 14.17 9.81
N LYS A 187 9.49 14.27 8.53
CA LYS A 187 9.46 15.55 7.80
C LYS A 187 8.51 16.54 8.46
N PHE A 188 7.26 16.13 8.69
CA PHE A 188 6.27 16.99 9.35
C PHE A 188 6.77 17.52 10.70
N LEU A 189 7.32 16.63 11.54
CA LEU A 189 7.84 17.02 12.84
C LEU A 189 9.02 17.98 12.72
N SER A 190 9.94 17.77 11.78
CA SER A 190 11.09 18.66 11.58
C SER A 190 10.66 20.06 11.13
N GLU A 191 9.71 20.15 10.21
CA GLU A 191 9.17 21.42 9.71
C GLU A 191 8.34 22.19 10.77
N ASN A 192 7.78 21.46 11.74
CA ASN A 192 6.92 22.00 12.78
C ASN A 192 7.50 21.84 14.19
N TRP A 193 8.81 21.60 14.31
CA TRP A 193 9.45 21.23 15.58
C TRP A 193 9.19 22.23 16.71
N ALA A 194 9.25 23.50 16.43
CA ALA A 194 8.97 24.54 17.42
C ALA A 194 7.59 24.43 18.09
N THR A 195 6.61 23.83 17.39
CA THR A 195 5.23 23.64 17.89
C THR A 195 5.10 22.35 18.70
N TYR A 196 5.74 21.25 18.25
CA TYR A 196 5.52 19.93 18.81
C TYR A 196 6.60 19.49 19.79
N LYS A 197 7.76 20.15 19.82
CA LYS A 197 8.87 19.76 20.71
C LYS A 197 8.47 19.75 22.17
N PRO A 198 8.97 18.82 22.97
CA PRO A 198 8.85 18.84 24.42
C PRO A 198 9.34 20.21 24.97
N LYS A 199 8.69 20.68 26.05
CA LYS A 199 8.91 22.02 26.58
C LYS A 199 10.39 22.35 26.88
N ASP A 200 11.11 21.35 27.37
CA ASP A 200 12.54 21.49 27.77
C ASP A 200 13.50 20.93 26.70
N ALA A 201 13.00 20.53 25.54
CA ALA A 201 13.84 20.05 24.44
C ALA A 201 14.52 21.20 23.70
N GLY A 202 15.73 20.95 23.22
CA GLY A 202 16.46 21.85 22.32
C GLY A 202 15.79 22.00 20.96
N ASP A 203 16.47 22.71 20.06
CA ASP A 203 15.99 22.91 18.69
C ASP A 203 16.30 21.73 17.76
N GLU A 204 17.12 20.78 18.20
CA GLU A 204 17.51 19.59 17.45
C GLU A 204 16.58 18.43 17.77
N MET A 205 16.09 17.77 16.72
CA MET A 205 15.37 16.50 16.84
C MET A 205 16.34 15.35 17.01
N LYS A 206 16.13 14.54 18.05
CA LYS A 206 16.89 13.33 18.35
C LYS A 206 15.92 12.16 18.50
N LEU A 207 16.07 11.19 17.61
CA LEU A 207 15.15 10.08 17.45
C LEU A 207 15.64 8.83 18.18
N ALA A 208 14.78 8.20 18.96
CA ALA A 208 14.90 6.81 19.37
C ALA A 208 13.91 5.96 18.58
N TYR A 209 14.40 4.92 17.91
CA TYR A 209 13.58 3.92 17.22
C TYR A 209 13.40 2.72 18.15
N LEU A 210 12.22 2.61 18.76
CA LEU A 210 11.85 1.53 19.69
C LEU A 210 10.77 0.67 19.04
N SER A 211 11.09 -0.54 18.60
CA SER A 211 10.12 -1.36 17.86
C SER A 211 10.34 -2.86 18.03
N TRP A 212 9.49 -3.66 17.38
CA TRP A 212 9.55 -5.12 17.47
C TRP A 212 10.69 -5.72 16.62
N PRO A 213 11.27 -6.88 17.02
CA PRO A 213 12.29 -7.59 16.25
C PRO A 213 11.68 -8.43 15.10
N THR A 214 10.73 -7.88 14.36
CA THR A 214 9.99 -8.53 13.27
C THR A 214 10.20 -7.76 11.96
N ALA A 215 9.89 -8.39 10.81
CA ALA A 215 9.87 -7.70 9.51
C ALA A 215 9.00 -6.44 9.56
N PHE A 216 7.84 -6.51 10.21
CA PHE A 216 6.98 -5.36 10.47
C PHE A 216 7.70 -4.29 11.31
N GLY A 217 8.15 -4.65 12.52
CA GLY A 217 8.74 -3.70 13.45
C GLY A 217 10.00 -3.01 12.94
N GLN A 218 10.76 -3.66 12.06
CA GLN A 218 12.00 -3.10 11.48
C GLN A 218 11.79 -2.49 10.09
N GLY A 219 10.59 -2.63 9.52
CA GLY A 219 10.30 -2.29 8.13
C GLY A 219 10.35 -0.80 7.78
N ALA A 220 10.26 0.11 8.76
CA ALA A 220 10.32 1.55 8.52
C ALA A 220 11.75 2.10 8.47
N LEU A 221 12.74 1.41 9.07
CA LEU A 221 14.11 1.92 9.21
C LEU A 221 15.04 1.26 8.19
N THR A 222 14.93 1.67 6.93
CA THR A 222 15.76 1.24 5.80
C THR A 222 16.97 2.16 5.61
N ASP A 223 17.84 1.82 4.65
CA ASP A 223 18.97 2.68 4.30
C ASP A 223 18.48 4.02 3.73
N GLU A 224 17.41 4.01 2.93
CA GLU A 224 16.79 5.21 2.36
C GLU A 224 16.20 6.10 3.47
N SER A 225 15.47 5.53 4.43
CA SER A 225 14.92 6.29 5.54
C SER A 225 16.01 6.86 6.47
N ARG A 226 17.14 6.15 6.67
CA ARG A 226 18.30 6.66 7.41
C ARG A 226 18.98 7.83 6.68
N ALA A 227 19.13 7.72 5.35
CA ALA A 227 19.63 8.81 4.53
C ALA A 227 18.72 10.03 4.63
N TYR A 228 17.40 9.80 4.57
CA TYR A 228 16.41 10.87 4.66
C TYR A 228 16.40 11.56 6.03
N LEU A 229 16.57 10.85 7.14
CA LEU A 229 16.78 11.48 8.47
C LEU A 229 17.97 12.44 8.45
N THR A 230 19.07 12.04 7.79
CA THR A 230 20.27 12.90 7.66
C THR A 230 19.96 14.17 6.87
N GLU A 231 19.18 14.08 5.79
CA GLU A 231 18.73 15.25 5.00
C GLU A 231 17.86 16.19 5.83
N LEU A 232 17.00 15.64 6.70
CA LEU A 232 16.15 16.41 7.60
C LEU A 232 16.92 16.99 8.80
N GLY A 233 18.19 16.63 9.01
CA GLY A 233 18.96 17.03 10.16
C GLY A 233 18.52 16.36 11.47
N ILE A 234 17.90 15.19 11.40
CA ILE A 234 17.44 14.41 12.54
C ILE A 234 18.50 13.38 12.92
N GLU A 235 18.95 13.40 14.17
CA GLU A 235 19.90 12.43 14.69
C GLU A 235 19.18 11.19 15.21
N LEU A 236 19.47 10.01 14.63
CA LEU A 236 19.03 8.72 15.17
C LEU A 236 20.00 8.31 16.29
N VAL A 237 19.62 8.54 17.55
CA VAL A 237 20.50 8.36 18.73
C VAL A 237 20.37 6.98 19.37
N LEU A 238 19.28 6.25 19.10
CA LEU A 238 19.05 4.94 19.68
C LEU A 238 18.20 4.07 18.78
N GLU A 239 18.55 2.79 18.69
CA GLU A 239 17.76 1.72 18.09
C GLU A 239 17.68 0.58 19.08
N GLU A 240 16.48 0.30 19.60
CA GLU A 240 16.24 -0.83 20.49
C GLU A 240 15.00 -1.59 20.11
N LYS A 241 15.01 -2.88 20.48
CA LYS A 241 13.94 -3.82 20.20
C LYS A 241 13.30 -4.26 21.50
N TYR A 242 11.98 -4.41 21.47
CA TYR A 242 11.22 -4.97 22.58
C TYR A 242 10.25 -6.05 22.10
N ASP A 243 9.76 -6.88 23.01
CA ASP A 243 8.93 -8.03 22.69
C ASP A 243 7.57 -7.61 22.09
N PRO A 244 7.06 -8.29 21.06
CA PRO A 244 5.75 -8.03 20.48
C PRO A 244 4.63 -8.60 21.37
N ALA A 245 4.49 -8.08 22.57
CA ALA A 245 3.51 -8.51 23.54
C ALA A 245 2.86 -7.30 24.25
N PRO A 246 1.55 -7.36 24.56
CA PRO A 246 0.87 -6.31 25.32
C PRO A 246 1.42 -6.11 26.75
N THR A 247 2.18 -7.07 27.23
CA THR A 247 2.81 -7.07 28.56
C THR A 247 4.30 -6.78 28.53
N ALA A 248 4.83 -6.33 27.37
CA ALA A 248 6.24 -5.98 27.26
C ALA A 248 6.59 -4.85 28.23
N ASP A 249 7.85 -4.86 28.71
CA ASP A 249 8.42 -3.80 29.53
C ASP A 249 9.42 -2.99 28.69
N THR A 250 9.09 -1.74 28.42
CA THR A 250 9.93 -0.79 27.65
C THR A 250 10.69 0.18 28.53
N THR A 251 10.62 0.04 29.86
CA THR A 251 11.23 0.95 30.84
C THR A 251 12.71 1.15 30.57
N THR A 252 13.47 0.07 30.38
CA THR A 252 14.91 0.14 30.10
C THR A 252 15.20 0.87 28.79
N ALA A 253 14.47 0.54 27.72
CA ALA A 253 14.64 1.20 26.41
C ALA A 253 14.33 2.70 26.48
N ILE A 254 13.29 3.10 27.22
CA ILE A 254 12.93 4.50 27.45
C ILE A 254 14.03 5.24 28.23
N LEU A 255 14.59 4.64 29.27
CA LEU A 255 15.68 5.23 30.05
C LEU A 255 16.97 5.37 29.20
N ASN A 256 17.24 4.40 28.33
CA ASN A 256 18.36 4.47 27.38
C ASN A 256 18.11 5.59 26.35
N ALA A 257 16.89 5.74 25.84
CA ALA A 257 16.52 6.84 24.95
C ALA A 257 16.71 8.21 25.63
N GLN A 258 16.28 8.35 26.89
CA GLN A 258 16.51 9.55 27.68
C GLN A 258 18.00 9.83 27.86
N ALA A 259 18.78 8.83 28.24
CA ALA A 259 20.24 8.96 28.43
C ALA A 259 20.97 9.32 27.13
N ALA A 260 20.48 8.85 25.97
CA ALA A 260 20.99 9.22 24.64
C ALA A 260 20.55 10.63 24.20
N GLY A 261 19.68 11.28 24.98
CA GLY A 261 19.16 12.62 24.68
C GLY A 261 18.06 12.64 23.63
N ALA A 262 17.40 11.51 23.37
CA ALA A 262 16.25 11.46 22.47
C ALA A 262 15.11 12.35 22.98
N ASN A 263 14.37 12.95 22.05
CA ASN A 263 13.17 13.75 22.32
C ASN A 263 11.98 13.34 21.41
N VAL A 264 12.22 12.39 20.50
CA VAL A 264 11.21 11.73 19.70
C VAL A 264 11.38 10.22 19.85
N ILE A 265 10.27 9.50 20.01
CA ILE A 265 10.21 8.04 19.93
C ILE A 265 9.35 7.67 18.72
N TRP A 266 9.88 6.82 17.83
CA TRP A 266 9.10 6.12 16.81
C TRP A 266 8.95 4.65 17.15
N THR A 267 7.75 4.10 16.90
CA THR A 267 7.51 2.66 16.94
C THR A 267 6.71 2.20 15.72
N ASN A 268 7.13 1.10 15.10
CA ASN A 268 6.44 0.48 13.96
C ASN A 268 5.78 -0.81 14.46
N THR A 269 4.53 -0.68 14.93
CA THR A 269 3.88 -1.74 15.71
C THR A 269 2.35 -1.61 15.64
N LEU A 270 1.63 -2.68 15.97
CA LEU A 270 0.18 -2.61 16.20
C LEU A 270 -0.13 -1.74 17.44
N ALA A 271 -1.38 -1.39 17.60
CA ALA A 271 -1.89 -0.46 18.63
C ALA A 271 -1.42 -0.71 20.06
N PHE A 272 -1.18 -1.96 20.48
CA PHE A 272 -0.66 -2.23 21.82
C PHE A 272 0.82 -1.87 21.99
N GLY A 273 1.60 -1.74 20.90
CA GLY A 273 3.01 -1.34 20.98
C GLY A 273 3.19 0.09 21.50
N PRO A 274 2.59 1.13 20.90
CA PRO A 274 2.65 2.47 21.50
C PRO A 274 1.96 2.53 22.86
N ALA A 275 0.92 1.72 23.13
CA ALA A 275 0.29 1.69 24.45
C ALA A 275 1.28 1.31 25.55
N VAL A 276 2.11 0.28 25.34
CA VAL A 276 3.15 -0.13 26.30
C VAL A 276 4.15 1.01 26.54
N ILE A 277 4.65 1.63 25.48
CA ILE A 277 5.58 2.75 25.58
C ILE A 277 4.94 3.92 26.34
N LEU A 278 3.69 4.27 26.03
CA LEU A 278 2.98 5.38 26.68
C LEU A 278 2.69 5.10 28.16
N ASN A 279 2.34 3.86 28.52
CA ASN A 279 2.17 3.45 29.91
C ASN A 279 3.47 3.59 30.71
N ASP A 280 4.60 3.11 30.14
CA ASP A 280 5.89 3.15 30.80
C ASP A 280 6.42 4.59 30.90
N LEU A 281 6.27 5.42 29.85
CA LEU A 281 6.60 6.85 29.90
C LEU A 281 5.85 7.58 31.04
N ASN A 282 4.54 7.29 31.20
CA ASN A 282 3.75 7.88 32.29
C ASN A 282 4.19 7.35 33.66
N SER A 283 4.46 6.06 33.77
CA SER A 283 4.93 5.44 35.04
C SER A 283 6.27 5.98 35.49
N LEU A 284 7.15 6.31 34.54
CA LEU A 284 8.46 6.92 34.78
C LEU A 284 8.37 8.44 35.00
N GLY A 285 7.24 9.09 34.74
CA GLY A 285 7.10 10.55 34.76
C GLY A 285 7.87 11.25 33.64
N LEU A 286 8.09 10.56 32.51
CA LEU A 286 8.85 11.03 31.34
C LEU A 286 7.99 11.41 30.14
N ARG A 287 6.65 11.28 30.24
CA ARG A 287 5.75 11.51 29.10
C ARG A 287 5.98 12.86 28.40
N ASP A 288 6.22 13.91 29.15
CA ASP A 288 6.40 15.25 28.63
C ASP A 288 7.79 15.51 28.00
N GLN A 289 8.69 14.52 28.05
CA GLN A 289 10.03 14.63 27.47
C GLN A 289 10.12 14.10 26.04
N PHE A 290 9.06 13.43 25.55
CA PHE A 290 9.07 12.79 24.24
C PHE A 290 7.82 13.10 23.42
N VAL A 291 8.01 13.38 22.15
CA VAL A 291 6.98 13.18 21.12
C VAL A 291 6.98 11.70 20.78
N VAL A 292 5.80 11.07 20.82
CA VAL A 292 5.64 9.66 20.41
C VAL A 292 4.90 9.61 19.08
N ALA A 293 5.48 8.95 18.10
CA ALA A 293 4.91 8.74 16.78
C ALA A 293 5.02 7.27 16.37
N ALA A 294 4.13 6.83 15.49
CA ALA A 294 4.06 5.45 15.05
C ALA A 294 3.50 5.33 13.61
N ASP A 295 3.45 4.11 13.10
CA ASP A 295 2.87 3.80 11.79
C ASP A 295 1.32 3.80 11.81
N ASN A 296 0.70 3.54 10.64
CA ASN A 296 -0.76 3.58 10.46
C ASN A 296 -1.53 2.51 11.24
N TRP A 297 -0.89 1.43 11.69
CA TRP A 297 -1.53 0.35 12.46
C TRP A 297 -1.59 0.61 13.97
N ALA A 298 -0.92 1.65 14.41
CA ALA A 298 -0.66 1.91 15.82
C ALA A 298 -1.76 2.74 16.51
N MET A 299 -2.62 3.44 15.76
CA MET A 299 -3.59 4.36 16.33
C MET A 299 -5.01 4.06 15.83
N ASP A 300 -5.70 3.22 16.58
CA ASP A 300 -7.12 2.94 16.44
C ASP A 300 -7.79 2.76 17.80
N LEU A 301 -9.06 2.33 17.84
CA LEU A 301 -9.77 2.13 19.10
C LEU A 301 -9.19 1.00 19.95
N SER A 302 -8.50 0.03 19.35
CA SER A 302 -7.88 -1.06 20.10
C SER A 302 -6.75 -0.60 21.02
N LEU A 303 -6.10 0.53 20.69
CA LEU A 303 -5.09 1.18 21.55
C LEU A 303 -5.62 1.37 22.99
N TYR A 304 -6.87 1.79 23.13
CA TYR A 304 -7.47 2.11 24.43
C TYR A 304 -7.72 0.88 25.30
N ALA A 305 -7.75 -0.32 24.72
CA ALA A 305 -7.82 -1.56 25.49
C ALA A 305 -6.51 -1.89 26.23
N PHE A 306 -5.40 -1.29 25.81
CA PHE A 306 -4.06 -1.55 26.35
C PHE A 306 -3.48 -0.37 27.13
N LEU A 307 -4.08 0.82 27.05
CA LEU A 307 -3.68 1.97 27.85
C LEU A 307 -4.19 1.81 29.30
N ALA A 308 -3.31 2.04 30.26
CA ALA A 308 -3.69 2.07 31.69
C ALA A 308 -4.64 3.21 32.03
N ASP A 309 -4.53 4.34 31.32
CA ASP A 309 -5.44 5.46 31.33
C ASP A 309 -5.62 5.96 29.88
N PRO A 310 -6.85 6.13 29.39
CA PRO A 310 -7.09 6.67 28.05
C PRO A 310 -6.38 8.01 27.77
N ALA A 311 -6.13 8.83 28.79
CA ALA A 311 -5.42 10.08 28.66
C ALA A 311 -3.96 9.92 28.23
N TYR A 312 -3.34 8.74 28.47
CA TYR A 312 -1.94 8.48 28.08
C TYR A 312 -1.76 8.45 26.56
N GLY A 313 -2.81 8.15 25.81
CA GLY A 313 -2.79 8.19 24.35
C GLY A 313 -2.66 9.59 23.75
N VAL A 314 -2.99 10.65 24.51
CA VAL A 314 -2.98 12.02 23.99
C VAL A 314 -1.59 12.41 23.50
N GLY A 315 -1.53 12.98 22.28
CA GLY A 315 -0.30 13.40 21.64
C GLY A 315 0.43 12.29 20.86
N LEU A 316 -0.14 11.07 20.74
CA LEU A 316 0.35 10.08 19.77
C LEU A 316 0.04 10.57 18.36
N ILE A 317 1.05 10.53 17.47
CA ILE A 317 0.96 11.00 16.07
C ILE A 317 1.18 9.83 15.14
N THR A 318 0.32 9.66 14.14
CA THR A 318 0.47 8.62 13.10
C THR A 318 -0.01 9.10 11.73
N PRO A 319 0.53 8.56 10.62
CA PRO A 319 -0.05 8.71 9.31
C PRO A 319 -1.38 7.95 9.20
N PHE A 320 -2.34 8.52 8.50
CA PHE A 320 -3.63 7.94 8.16
C PHE A 320 -3.79 7.93 6.63
N PRO A 321 -3.44 6.83 5.98
CA PRO A 321 -3.62 6.70 4.54
C PRO A 321 -5.05 6.32 4.14
N TYR A 322 -6.00 6.50 5.03
CA TYR A 322 -7.42 6.22 4.90
C TYR A 322 -8.23 7.23 5.72
N LEU A 323 -9.50 7.40 5.36
CA LEU A 323 -10.46 8.10 6.21
C LEU A 323 -10.82 7.22 7.42
N TRP A 324 -11.23 7.88 8.50
CA TRP A 324 -11.59 7.20 9.73
C TRP A 324 -13.11 7.16 9.91
N TRP A 325 -13.60 6.27 10.74
CA TRP A 325 -15.02 6.09 11.03
C TRP A 325 -15.76 7.37 11.43
N THR A 326 -15.07 8.37 11.94
CA THR A 326 -15.65 9.68 12.28
C THR A 326 -15.73 10.64 11.09
N ASP A 327 -15.17 10.31 9.93
CA ASP A 327 -15.25 11.11 8.71
C ASP A 327 -16.57 10.83 7.95
N THR A 328 -17.69 11.00 8.67
CA THR A 328 -19.04 10.56 8.26
C THR A 328 -19.64 11.29 7.07
N ASP A 329 -19.01 12.34 6.57
CA ASP A 329 -19.41 13.03 5.35
C ASP A 329 -19.03 12.26 4.07
N ASN A 330 -18.11 11.28 4.19
CA ASN A 330 -17.68 10.43 3.07
C ASN A 330 -18.67 9.27 2.85
N PRO A 331 -19.10 8.98 1.59
CA PRO A 331 -20.07 7.92 1.30
C PRO A 331 -19.51 6.52 1.60
N GLY A 332 -18.21 6.28 1.41
CA GLY A 332 -17.57 4.99 1.72
C GLY A 332 -17.55 4.70 3.22
N ILE A 333 -17.32 5.71 4.07
CA ILE A 333 -17.45 5.55 5.54
C ILE A 333 -18.91 5.25 5.93
N GLN A 334 -19.88 5.89 5.29
CA GLN A 334 -21.30 5.60 5.53
C GLN A 334 -21.65 4.18 5.09
N TYR A 335 -21.13 3.74 3.94
CA TYR A 335 -21.29 2.36 3.48
C TYR A 335 -20.62 1.37 4.44
N ALA A 336 -19.37 1.61 4.84
CA ALA A 336 -18.65 0.76 5.80
C ALA A 336 -19.42 0.62 7.11
N GLN A 337 -19.97 1.73 7.64
CA GLN A 337 -20.81 1.71 8.85
C GLN A 337 -22.09 0.89 8.63
N THR A 338 -22.72 1.01 7.46
CA THR A 338 -23.92 0.25 7.13
C THR A 338 -23.65 -1.27 7.10
N VAL A 339 -22.55 -1.68 6.48
CA VAL A 339 -22.12 -3.08 6.42
C VAL A 339 -21.78 -3.61 7.82
N PHE A 340 -21.04 -2.82 8.59
CA PHE A 340 -20.67 -3.14 9.97
C PHE A 340 -21.89 -3.39 10.86
N ASP A 341 -22.87 -2.50 10.82
CA ASP A 341 -24.10 -2.58 11.63
C ASP A 341 -24.99 -3.74 11.18
N ALA A 342 -25.11 -3.99 9.86
CA ALA A 342 -25.91 -5.09 9.31
C ALA A 342 -25.38 -6.46 9.77
N ASN A 343 -24.07 -6.58 9.98
CA ASN A 343 -23.43 -7.80 10.46
C ASN A 343 -23.29 -7.85 11.99
N GLN A 344 -23.84 -6.87 12.72
CA GLN A 344 -23.89 -6.80 14.20
C GLN A 344 -22.50 -6.95 14.84
N ARG A 345 -21.47 -6.36 14.20
CA ARG A 345 -20.10 -6.39 14.70
C ARG A 345 -19.97 -5.62 16.01
N THR A 346 -19.04 -6.01 16.82
CA THR A 346 -18.84 -5.39 18.15
C THR A 346 -18.01 -4.11 18.08
N ALA A 347 -18.12 -3.25 19.07
CA ALA A 347 -17.34 -2.01 19.13
C ALA A 347 -15.81 -2.27 19.13
N ALA A 348 -15.34 -3.42 19.55
CA ALA A 348 -13.93 -3.81 19.51
C ALA A 348 -13.43 -4.04 18.06
N GLU A 349 -14.34 -4.34 17.13
CA GLU A 349 -14.04 -4.55 15.72
C GLU A 349 -14.13 -3.27 14.89
N HIS A 350 -14.57 -2.16 15.50
CA HIS A 350 -14.64 -0.84 14.87
C HIS A 350 -13.24 -0.21 14.81
N ASN A 351 -12.37 -0.82 14.03
CA ASN A 351 -10.95 -0.49 13.95
C ASN A 351 -10.45 -0.39 12.51
N VAL A 352 -9.14 -0.14 12.35
CA VAL A 352 -8.49 0.02 11.05
C VAL A 352 -8.52 -1.27 10.23
N GLY A 353 -8.36 -2.43 10.87
CA GLY A 353 -8.32 -3.71 10.17
C GLY A 353 -9.59 -4.02 9.42
N TYR A 354 -10.75 -3.85 10.07
CA TYR A 354 -12.05 -4.04 9.42
C TYR A 354 -12.23 -3.14 8.19
N LEU A 355 -11.95 -1.84 8.36
CA LEU A 355 -12.10 -0.85 7.29
C LEU A 355 -11.18 -1.12 6.10
N LEU A 356 -9.92 -1.47 6.37
CA LEU A 356 -8.94 -1.74 5.30
C LEU A 356 -9.26 -3.02 4.52
N LEU A 357 -9.73 -4.08 5.19
CA LEU A 357 -10.07 -5.31 4.46
C LEU A 357 -11.43 -5.23 3.77
N LEU A 358 -12.37 -4.45 4.29
CA LEU A 358 -13.58 -4.10 3.54
C LEU A 358 -13.17 -3.44 2.19
N GLY A 359 -12.27 -2.45 2.23
CA GLY A 359 -11.74 -1.81 1.02
C GLY A 359 -10.81 -2.72 0.20
N GLY A 360 -10.06 -3.63 0.83
CA GLY A 360 -9.20 -4.58 0.11
C GLY A 360 -10.00 -5.55 -0.77
N VAL A 361 -11.18 -5.97 -0.31
CA VAL A 361 -12.12 -6.76 -1.12
C VAL A 361 -12.75 -5.91 -2.23
N ASP A 362 -13.16 -4.66 -1.93
CA ASP A 362 -13.68 -3.72 -2.91
C ASP A 362 -12.68 -3.54 -4.07
N LEU A 363 -11.42 -3.26 -3.77
CA LEU A 363 -10.33 -3.17 -4.76
C LEU A 363 -10.15 -4.47 -5.56
N ALA A 364 -10.23 -5.64 -4.92
CA ALA A 364 -10.15 -6.92 -5.60
C ALA A 364 -11.33 -7.12 -6.57
N VAL A 365 -12.53 -6.74 -6.16
CA VAL A 365 -13.75 -6.79 -6.99
C VAL A 365 -13.60 -5.91 -8.22
N ASP A 366 -13.12 -4.67 -8.06
CA ASP A 366 -12.91 -3.74 -9.17
C ASP A 366 -11.86 -4.26 -10.15
N ALA A 367 -10.74 -4.79 -9.64
CA ALA A 367 -9.70 -5.37 -10.49
C ALA A 367 -10.18 -6.63 -11.24
N ILE A 368 -10.91 -7.52 -10.57
CA ILE A 368 -11.48 -8.72 -11.21
C ILE A 368 -12.52 -8.32 -12.25
N THR A 369 -13.38 -7.36 -11.95
CA THR A 369 -14.39 -6.84 -12.89
C THR A 369 -13.73 -6.27 -14.13
N LEU A 370 -12.71 -5.41 -13.97
CA LEU A 370 -11.95 -4.83 -15.07
C LEU A 370 -11.19 -5.91 -15.89
N ALA A 371 -10.66 -6.94 -15.23
CA ALA A 371 -10.03 -8.07 -15.91
C ALA A 371 -11.03 -8.84 -16.77
N ILE A 372 -12.24 -9.15 -16.24
CA ILE A 372 -13.30 -9.80 -16.99
C ILE A 372 -13.72 -8.96 -18.21
N ASP A 373 -13.87 -7.64 -18.05
CA ASP A 373 -14.23 -6.72 -19.14
C ASP A 373 -13.15 -6.66 -20.23
N THR A 374 -11.88 -6.88 -19.83
CA THR A 374 -10.73 -6.76 -20.74
C THR A 374 -10.46 -8.06 -21.51
N VAL A 375 -10.46 -9.20 -20.83
CA VAL A 375 -10.05 -10.48 -21.44
C VAL A 375 -11.18 -11.51 -21.57
N GLY A 376 -12.36 -11.28 -20.98
CA GLY A 376 -13.47 -12.24 -20.85
C GLY A 376 -13.24 -13.20 -19.68
N TYR A 377 -14.33 -13.73 -19.12
CA TYR A 377 -14.30 -14.64 -17.97
C TYR A 377 -13.52 -15.93 -18.25
N GLU A 378 -13.64 -16.48 -19.46
CA GLU A 378 -12.93 -17.70 -19.88
C GLU A 378 -11.40 -17.56 -19.94
N ASN A 379 -10.89 -16.33 -19.94
CA ASN A 379 -9.46 -16.00 -19.94
C ASN A 379 -9.03 -15.31 -18.63
N LEU A 380 -9.88 -15.28 -17.62
CA LEU A 380 -9.59 -14.68 -16.34
C LEU A 380 -8.51 -15.47 -15.62
N THR A 381 -7.41 -14.81 -15.30
CA THR A 381 -6.24 -15.38 -14.60
C THR A 381 -5.70 -14.38 -13.58
N GLY A 382 -4.84 -14.84 -12.67
CA GLY A 382 -4.12 -13.93 -11.76
C GLY A 382 -3.31 -12.87 -12.51
N GLU A 383 -2.70 -13.20 -13.67
CA GLU A 383 -2.01 -12.21 -14.52
C GLU A 383 -2.96 -11.14 -15.05
N ALA A 384 -4.17 -11.52 -15.48
CA ALA A 384 -5.18 -10.55 -15.93
C ALA A 384 -5.64 -9.63 -14.79
N VAL A 385 -5.78 -10.15 -13.58
CA VAL A 385 -6.11 -9.33 -12.39
C VAL A 385 -4.95 -8.41 -12.00
N HIS A 386 -3.69 -8.87 -12.08
CA HIS A 386 -2.52 -8.03 -11.89
C HIS A 386 -2.49 -6.85 -12.88
N ASP A 387 -2.71 -7.12 -14.17
CA ASP A 387 -2.72 -6.09 -15.20
C ASP A 387 -3.89 -5.10 -15.00
N ALA A 388 -5.04 -5.60 -14.53
CA ALA A 388 -6.18 -4.77 -14.18
C ALA A 388 -5.87 -3.87 -12.97
N LEU A 389 -5.22 -4.35 -11.91
CA LEU A 389 -4.77 -3.53 -10.78
C LEU A 389 -3.92 -2.35 -11.24
N ILE A 390 -3.00 -2.58 -12.18
CA ILE A 390 -2.19 -1.52 -12.78
C ILE A 390 -3.04 -0.58 -13.65
N ALA A 391 -3.99 -1.14 -14.41
CA ALA A 391 -4.84 -0.37 -15.33
C ALA A 391 -5.87 0.51 -14.60
N LEU A 392 -6.23 0.22 -13.34
CA LEU A 392 -7.07 1.08 -12.51
C LEU A 392 -6.44 2.48 -12.36
N GLY A 393 -5.09 2.57 -12.32
CA GLY A 393 -4.37 3.84 -12.20
C GLY A 393 -4.67 4.53 -10.86
N ASP A 394 -4.96 5.85 -10.93
CA ASP A 394 -5.41 6.63 -9.76
C ASP A 394 -6.87 6.30 -9.44
N HIS A 395 -7.08 5.41 -8.49
CA HIS A 395 -8.35 4.77 -8.19
C HIS A 395 -8.79 5.01 -6.74
N GLU A 396 -10.04 5.39 -6.57
CA GLU A 396 -10.68 5.52 -5.26
C GLU A 396 -11.22 4.16 -4.83
N VAL A 397 -10.79 3.72 -3.64
CA VAL A 397 -11.25 2.48 -3.04
C VAL A 397 -12.31 2.80 -2.00
N LEU A 398 -13.38 2.00 -1.99
CA LEU A 398 -14.50 2.15 -1.07
C LEU A 398 -15.04 3.60 -1.07
N ASP A 399 -15.41 4.10 -2.26
CA ASP A 399 -15.92 5.47 -2.45
C ASP A 399 -15.02 6.56 -1.81
N GLY A 400 -13.70 6.41 -1.93
CA GLY A 400 -12.72 7.39 -1.49
C GLY A 400 -12.33 7.31 -0.01
N VAL A 401 -12.55 6.17 0.65
CA VAL A 401 -11.97 5.93 1.99
C VAL A 401 -10.46 5.94 1.92
N TYR A 402 -9.88 5.36 0.87
CA TYR A 402 -8.49 5.55 0.51
C TYR A 402 -8.31 5.50 -1.02
N ARG A 403 -7.09 5.75 -1.50
CA ARG A 403 -6.75 5.74 -2.92
C ARG A 403 -5.55 4.86 -3.19
N VAL A 404 -5.50 4.29 -4.38
CA VAL A 404 -4.34 3.59 -4.91
C VAL A 404 -3.96 4.19 -6.27
N ASP A 405 -2.68 4.11 -6.64
CA ASP A 405 -2.14 4.63 -7.90
C ASP A 405 -1.09 3.66 -8.45
N TYR A 406 -1.47 2.39 -8.57
CA TYR A 406 -0.53 1.34 -8.95
C TYR A 406 -0.01 1.51 -10.37
N SER A 407 1.25 1.11 -10.55
CA SER A 407 1.93 0.99 -11.83
C SER A 407 3.03 -0.06 -11.74
N ASN A 408 3.72 -0.36 -12.84
CA ASN A 408 4.87 -1.27 -12.82
C ASN A 408 5.96 -0.82 -11.83
N ASP A 409 6.11 0.50 -11.62
CA ASP A 409 7.11 1.09 -10.74
C ASP A 409 6.55 1.49 -9.37
N ASN A 410 5.24 1.54 -9.20
CA ASN A 410 4.56 1.91 -7.96
C ASN A 410 3.54 0.87 -7.55
N ARG A 411 3.80 0.16 -6.46
CA ARG A 411 2.93 -0.92 -5.93
C ARG A 411 2.38 -0.62 -4.54
N ALA A 412 2.44 0.64 -4.10
CA ALA A 412 1.85 1.10 -2.85
C ALA A 412 1.37 2.54 -2.99
N PRO A 413 0.23 2.92 -2.40
CA PRO A 413 -0.21 4.31 -2.38
C PRO A 413 0.81 5.18 -1.63
N ARG A 414 0.84 6.49 -1.96
CA ARG A 414 1.82 7.42 -1.40
C ARG A 414 1.20 8.68 -0.80
N GLN A 415 -0.10 8.67 -0.51
CA GLN A 415 -0.80 9.78 0.12
C GLN A 415 -1.33 9.39 1.49
N ALA A 416 -1.23 10.30 2.45
CA ALA A 416 -1.83 10.16 3.76
C ALA A 416 -2.17 11.52 4.37
N GLN A 417 -3.10 11.51 5.33
CA GLN A 417 -3.19 12.54 6.35
C GLN A 417 -2.21 12.22 7.47
N LEU A 418 -1.88 13.21 8.28
CA LEU A 418 -1.23 12.99 9.57
C LEU A 418 -2.23 13.35 10.66
N ARG A 419 -2.44 12.44 11.61
CA ARG A 419 -3.40 12.66 12.70
C ARG A 419 -2.75 12.49 14.07
N MET A 420 -3.37 13.08 15.08
CA MET A 420 -2.94 13.03 16.47
C MET A 420 -4.14 12.79 17.39
N ILE A 421 -3.94 12.02 18.44
CA ILE A 421 -4.94 11.90 19.52
C ILE A 421 -5.00 13.20 20.31
N GLN A 422 -6.17 13.83 20.36
CA GLN A 422 -6.38 15.10 21.07
C GLN A 422 -7.51 15.02 22.12
N GLY A 423 -7.60 13.96 22.85
CA GLY A 423 -8.64 13.79 23.87
C GLY A 423 -9.01 12.35 24.10
N GLY A 424 -10.29 12.05 24.25
CA GLY A 424 -10.74 10.67 24.46
C GLY A 424 -10.70 9.81 23.18
N PRO A 425 -11.21 8.58 23.25
CA PRO A 425 -11.33 7.68 22.10
C PRO A 425 -11.98 8.36 20.88
N ASP A 426 -11.55 7.98 19.67
CA ASP A 426 -12.01 8.52 18.39
C ASP A 426 -11.75 10.03 18.12
N LYS A 427 -10.95 10.68 18.93
CA LYS A 427 -10.57 12.09 18.66
C LYS A 427 -9.22 12.16 17.98
N PHE A 428 -9.16 11.66 16.75
CA PHE A 428 -7.98 11.68 15.88
C PHE A 428 -8.04 12.92 14.99
N VAL A 429 -7.48 14.04 15.48
CA VAL A 429 -7.51 15.32 14.76
C VAL A 429 -6.49 15.33 13.64
N VAL A 430 -6.86 15.89 12.51
CA VAL A 430 -5.98 16.08 11.36
C VAL A 430 -4.98 17.20 11.67
N LEU A 431 -3.68 16.87 11.64
CA LEU A 431 -2.58 17.82 11.75
C LEU A 431 -2.14 18.31 10.37
N GLN A 432 -2.14 17.41 9.40
CA GLN A 432 -1.85 17.69 8.00
C GLN A 432 -2.84 16.91 7.13
N ASP A 433 -3.44 17.60 6.17
CA ASP A 433 -4.38 17.00 5.24
C ASP A 433 -3.64 16.15 4.20
N TRP A 434 -4.39 15.44 3.35
CA TRP A 434 -3.86 14.56 2.32
C TRP A 434 -2.65 15.15 1.61
N THR A 435 -1.54 14.50 1.75
CA THR A 435 -0.25 14.97 1.25
C THR A 435 0.55 13.77 0.72
N GLU A 436 1.25 13.98 -0.37
CA GLU A 436 2.17 12.97 -0.91
C GLU A 436 3.36 12.79 0.03
N MET A 437 3.62 11.53 0.39
CA MET A 437 4.74 11.15 1.23
C MET A 437 6.06 11.16 0.45
N PRO A 438 7.21 11.29 1.13
CA PRO A 438 8.50 11.10 0.48
C PRO A 438 8.60 9.70 -0.14
N ASP A 439 9.31 9.60 -1.25
CA ASP A 439 9.56 8.33 -1.95
C ASP A 439 10.83 7.68 -1.39
N LEU A 440 10.65 6.79 -0.41
CA LEU A 440 11.73 6.06 0.24
C LEU A 440 11.75 4.57 -0.18
N ARG A 441 11.29 4.30 -1.41
CA ARG A 441 11.42 2.97 -2.01
C ARG A 441 12.90 2.61 -2.22
N PRO A 442 13.28 1.33 -2.12
CA PRO A 442 14.65 0.90 -2.37
C PRO A 442 15.18 1.41 -3.71
N GLY A 443 16.35 2.08 -3.67
CA GLY A 443 17.04 2.60 -4.85
C GLY A 443 16.52 3.94 -5.40
N LYS A 444 15.72 4.67 -4.65
CA LYS A 444 15.25 6.03 -4.99
C LYS A 444 16.02 7.13 -4.26
#